data_c6b094a5972da5c31fd76918c8ac1c34
#
_entry.id   c6b094a5972da5c31fd76918c8ac1c34
#
_cell.length_a   1.000
_cell.length_b   1.000
_cell.length_c   1.000
_cell.angle_alpha   90.00
_cell.angle_beta   90.00
_cell.angle_gamma   90.00
#
_symmetry.space_group_name_H-M   'P 1'
#
loop_
_entity.id
_entity.type
_entity.pdbx_description
1 polymer ?
#
loop_
_entity_poly.entity_id
_entity_poly.type
_entity_poly.pdbx_seq_one_letter_code
_entity_poly.pdbx_strand_id
1 'polypeptide(L)'
;MSLGFVVGESKPTSVTAITSRSLSVGEYIKISIDEGEILGLVERSSVSSAAFTDVRNFHEAEESTEIADINKRDKTFTAHIGILGFLENLRKGQSIIPAIPPIPGTEITQPTNHDLEEIFSPKKEGWLKIGNLLRNKKIEAKINLDKIVSRHLGILAMTGMGKSNLVSLITKKISEVKGTVIIFDYHNDYTTLNIPNVNVIDAKINPRLLEADQFSEVLEIRENADVQQRVLRMSFTQEVKEAGEFWNKLEYEVDLLVNSEDKKLKEIRTSAYRVQDIIEDAQRRFDDILDPEVGNPMDYIKEGCTNIINISELSEKQANVAMGFYLQQLLKDRKNATIAKHGKSKKQK
;
A
#
# COMPACT_ATOMS: atom_id res chain seq x y z
N MET A 1 0.29 -19.49 -34.78
CA MET A 1 -1.05 -20.04 -35.03
C MET A 1 -2.08 -19.06 -34.55
N SER A 2 -3.06 -18.77 -35.41
CA SER A 2 -4.19 -17.90 -35.03
C SER A 2 -4.98 -18.50 -33.86
N LEU A 3 -5.28 -17.69 -32.86
CA LEU A 3 -6.17 -18.06 -31.77
C LEU A 3 -7.60 -17.61 -32.04
N GLY A 4 -7.78 -16.58 -32.88
CA GLY A 4 -9.08 -16.00 -33.18
C GLY A 4 -8.99 -14.62 -33.79
N PHE A 5 -10.10 -13.91 -33.79
CA PHE A 5 -10.22 -12.60 -34.43
C PHE A 5 -11.01 -11.63 -33.55
N VAL A 6 -10.63 -10.37 -33.58
CA VAL A 6 -11.37 -9.26 -32.95
C VAL A 6 -12.73 -9.14 -33.62
N VAL A 7 -13.78 -8.97 -32.81
CA VAL A 7 -15.16 -8.86 -33.29
C VAL A 7 -15.91 -7.75 -32.54
N GLY A 8 -16.97 -7.23 -33.18
CA GLY A 8 -17.84 -6.21 -32.59
C GLY A 8 -17.17 -4.86 -32.40
N GLU A 9 -17.61 -4.11 -31.39
CA GLU A 9 -17.05 -2.81 -31.06
C GLU A 9 -15.71 -3.01 -30.32
N SER A 10 -14.66 -2.34 -30.76
CA SER A 10 -13.36 -2.31 -30.11
C SER A 10 -13.03 -0.91 -29.58
N LYS A 11 -12.23 -0.86 -28.51
CA LYS A 11 -11.77 0.37 -27.85
C LYS A 11 -10.24 0.35 -27.76
N PRO A 12 -9.59 1.53 -27.61
CA PRO A 12 -8.15 1.58 -27.41
C PRO A 12 -7.69 0.78 -26.18
N THR A 13 -8.57 0.60 -25.19
CA THR A 13 -8.27 -0.08 -23.92
C THR A 13 -8.74 -1.53 -23.86
N SER A 14 -9.63 -1.96 -24.76
CA SER A 14 -10.19 -3.33 -24.71
C SER A 14 -10.79 -3.75 -26.05
N VAL A 15 -10.73 -5.05 -26.32
CA VAL A 15 -11.37 -5.68 -27.49
C VAL A 15 -12.13 -6.92 -27.06
N THR A 16 -13.11 -7.31 -27.88
CA THR A 16 -13.77 -8.62 -27.82
C THR A 16 -13.28 -9.48 -28.98
N ALA A 17 -12.99 -10.75 -28.72
CA ALA A 17 -12.56 -11.68 -29.76
C ALA A 17 -13.39 -12.97 -29.73
N ILE A 18 -13.62 -13.55 -30.92
CA ILE A 18 -14.06 -14.94 -31.06
C ILE A 18 -12.81 -15.78 -31.27
N THR A 19 -12.72 -16.88 -30.52
CA THR A 19 -11.52 -17.71 -30.47
C THR A 19 -11.82 -19.17 -30.85
N SER A 20 -10.77 -19.88 -31.30
CA SER A 20 -10.89 -21.29 -31.69
C SER A 20 -11.02 -22.25 -30.52
N ARG A 21 -10.70 -21.81 -29.32
CA ARG A 21 -10.83 -22.53 -28.04
C ARG A 21 -11.20 -21.56 -26.91
N SER A 22 -11.70 -22.10 -25.81
CA SER A 22 -11.85 -21.27 -24.61
C SER A 22 -10.49 -20.77 -24.12
N LEU A 23 -10.35 -19.47 -23.90
CA LEU A 23 -9.19 -18.85 -23.28
C LEU A 23 -9.41 -18.73 -21.77
N SER A 24 -8.34 -18.89 -21.01
CA SER A 24 -8.43 -18.74 -19.56
C SER A 24 -8.29 -17.26 -19.14
N VAL A 25 -9.08 -16.83 -18.16
CA VAL A 25 -8.88 -15.50 -17.54
C VAL A 25 -7.44 -15.42 -17.01
N GLY A 26 -6.76 -14.31 -17.31
CA GLY A 26 -5.35 -14.11 -17.01
C GLY A 26 -4.38 -14.67 -18.06
N GLU A 27 -4.87 -15.20 -19.20
CA GLU A 27 -4.03 -15.58 -20.34
C GLU A 27 -3.63 -14.33 -21.14
N TYR A 28 -2.36 -14.27 -21.56
CA TYR A 28 -1.87 -13.16 -22.38
C TYR A 28 -2.09 -13.43 -23.85
N ILE A 29 -2.45 -12.39 -24.58
CA ILE A 29 -2.79 -12.42 -26.02
C ILE A 29 -2.00 -11.33 -26.74
N LYS A 30 -1.54 -11.66 -27.94
CA LYS A 30 -0.88 -10.74 -28.84
C LYS A 30 -1.85 -10.37 -29.98
N ILE A 31 -1.97 -9.07 -30.24
CA ILE A 31 -2.82 -8.49 -31.28
C ILE A 31 -1.90 -7.73 -32.24
N SER A 32 -1.93 -8.06 -33.53
CA SER A 32 -1.09 -7.41 -34.53
C SER A 32 -1.91 -6.37 -35.29
N ILE A 33 -1.49 -5.10 -35.20
CA ILE A 33 -2.07 -3.96 -35.94
C ILE A 33 -0.99 -3.30 -36.79
N ASP A 34 -1.36 -2.39 -37.68
CA ASP A 34 -0.41 -1.72 -38.58
C ASP A 34 0.67 -0.92 -37.82
N GLU A 35 0.33 -0.37 -36.65
CA GLU A 35 1.23 0.41 -35.82
C GLU A 35 2.20 -0.46 -34.98
N GLY A 36 2.00 -1.77 -34.93
CA GLY A 36 2.85 -2.70 -34.18
C GLY A 36 2.08 -3.80 -33.45
N GLU A 37 2.79 -4.50 -32.56
CA GLU A 37 2.22 -5.59 -31.78
C GLU A 37 1.76 -5.10 -30.40
N ILE A 38 0.56 -5.47 -30.01
CA ILE A 38 -0.06 -5.12 -28.73
C ILE A 38 -0.12 -6.37 -27.86
N LEU A 39 0.16 -6.21 -26.58
CA LEU A 39 -0.10 -7.21 -25.55
C LEU A 39 -1.43 -6.92 -24.86
N GLY A 40 -2.30 -7.92 -24.80
CA GLY A 40 -3.55 -7.90 -24.07
C GLY A 40 -3.62 -9.00 -23.03
N LEU A 41 -4.55 -8.87 -22.09
CA LEU A 41 -4.84 -9.81 -21.03
C LEU A 41 -6.31 -10.22 -21.09
N VAL A 42 -6.61 -11.51 -21.07
CA VAL A 42 -7.98 -12.02 -21.00
C VAL A 42 -8.58 -11.69 -19.64
N GLU A 43 -9.56 -10.80 -19.61
CA GLU A 43 -10.26 -10.37 -18.38
C GLU A 43 -11.52 -11.21 -18.14
N ARG A 44 -12.21 -11.57 -19.21
CA ARG A 44 -13.40 -12.43 -19.16
C ARG A 44 -13.41 -13.40 -20.34
N SER A 45 -13.90 -14.60 -20.08
CA SER A 45 -14.07 -15.64 -21.09
C SER A 45 -15.48 -16.22 -20.96
N SER A 46 -16.17 -16.42 -22.05
CA SER A 46 -17.48 -17.03 -22.09
C SER A 46 -17.58 -18.06 -23.21
N VAL A 47 -18.41 -19.03 -22.99
CA VAL A 47 -18.76 -20.06 -24.00
C VAL A 47 -20.26 -19.99 -24.17
N SER A 48 -20.71 -19.87 -25.40
CA SER A 48 -22.14 -19.97 -25.77
C SER A 48 -22.35 -21.04 -26.80
N SER A 49 -23.56 -21.56 -26.85
CA SER A 49 -24.01 -22.56 -27.81
C SER A 49 -25.40 -22.18 -28.29
N ALA A 50 -25.60 -22.16 -29.61
CA ALA A 50 -26.89 -21.81 -30.19
C ALA A 50 -27.97 -22.83 -29.80
N ALA A 51 -27.60 -24.10 -29.65
CA ALA A 51 -28.53 -25.17 -29.27
C ALA A 51 -29.11 -24.96 -27.85
N PHE A 52 -28.45 -24.19 -26.98
CA PHE A 52 -28.88 -23.95 -25.60
C PHE A 52 -29.48 -22.58 -25.33
N THR A 53 -29.69 -21.75 -26.35
CA THR A 53 -30.11 -20.36 -26.14
C THR A 53 -31.49 -20.23 -25.52
N ASP A 54 -32.45 -21.10 -25.89
CA ASP A 54 -33.86 -21.05 -25.48
C ASP A 54 -34.28 -22.19 -24.55
N VAL A 55 -33.32 -22.93 -23.98
CA VAL A 55 -33.58 -24.06 -23.09
C VAL A 55 -34.19 -23.58 -21.77
N ARG A 56 -35.35 -24.16 -21.38
CA ARG A 56 -36.12 -23.74 -20.20
C ARG A 56 -36.22 -24.82 -19.11
N ASN A 57 -35.98 -26.10 -19.43
CA ASN A 57 -36.06 -27.18 -18.49
C ASN A 57 -35.03 -28.29 -18.78
N PHE A 58 -34.95 -29.27 -17.88
CA PHE A 58 -33.96 -30.35 -17.96
C PHE A 58 -34.09 -31.21 -19.23
N HIS A 59 -35.32 -31.53 -19.64
CA HIS A 59 -35.55 -32.39 -20.80
C HIS A 59 -35.13 -31.71 -22.12
N GLU A 60 -35.46 -30.42 -22.27
CA GLU A 60 -34.97 -29.61 -23.39
C GLU A 60 -33.45 -29.48 -23.39
N ALA A 61 -32.81 -29.44 -22.22
CA ALA A 61 -31.35 -29.42 -22.10
C ALA A 61 -30.72 -30.74 -22.59
N GLU A 62 -31.36 -31.88 -22.28
CA GLU A 62 -30.93 -33.22 -22.70
C GLU A 62 -31.01 -33.37 -24.23
N GLU A 63 -32.15 -33.00 -24.84
CA GLU A 63 -32.33 -33.00 -26.29
C GLU A 63 -31.34 -32.02 -26.99
N SER A 64 -31.12 -30.82 -26.43
CA SER A 64 -30.16 -29.87 -26.96
C SER A 64 -28.73 -30.39 -26.94
N THR A 65 -28.38 -31.25 -25.98
CA THR A 65 -27.05 -31.87 -25.91
C THR A 65 -26.82 -32.80 -27.13
N GLU A 66 -27.79 -33.58 -27.52
CA GLU A 66 -27.69 -34.45 -28.70
C GLU A 66 -27.51 -33.62 -29.97
N ILE A 67 -28.26 -32.53 -30.11
CA ILE A 67 -28.15 -31.61 -31.25
C ILE A 67 -26.78 -30.96 -31.32
N ALA A 68 -26.26 -30.48 -30.18
CA ALA A 68 -24.95 -29.85 -30.08
C ALA A 68 -23.80 -30.81 -30.40
N ASP A 69 -23.90 -32.09 -30.03
CA ASP A 69 -22.89 -33.11 -30.32
C ASP A 69 -22.85 -33.44 -31.82
N ILE A 70 -23.99 -33.44 -32.51
CA ILE A 70 -24.07 -33.61 -33.97
C ILE A 70 -23.43 -32.40 -34.67
N ASN A 71 -23.67 -31.20 -34.18
CA ASN A 71 -23.14 -29.96 -34.77
C ASN A 71 -21.84 -29.49 -34.09
N LYS A 72 -20.71 -30.05 -34.48
CA LYS A 72 -19.39 -29.76 -33.91
C LYS A 72 -18.99 -28.25 -33.90
N ARG A 73 -19.72 -27.37 -34.56
CA ARG A 73 -19.49 -25.93 -34.67
C ARG A 73 -20.44 -25.08 -33.79
N ASP A 74 -21.27 -25.72 -33.00
CA ASP A 74 -22.28 -25.02 -32.19
C ASP A 74 -21.66 -24.12 -31.08
N LYS A 75 -20.47 -24.45 -30.57
CA LYS A 75 -19.83 -23.69 -29.48
C LYS A 75 -19.09 -22.49 -29.99
N THR A 76 -19.46 -21.31 -29.45
CA THR A 76 -18.76 -20.05 -29.68
C THR A 76 -17.97 -19.67 -28.41
N PHE A 77 -16.66 -19.47 -28.56
CA PHE A 77 -15.80 -19.05 -27.50
C PHE A 77 -15.53 -17.55 -27.65
N THR A 78 -15.92 -16.77 -26.66
CA THR A 78 -15.75 -15.31 -26.64
C THR A 78 -14.82 -14.91 -25.53
N ALA A 79 -13.85 -14.04 -25.83
CA ALA A 79 -12.92 -13.47 -24.84
C ALA A 79 -12.99 -11.96 -24.86
N HIS A 80 -13.08 -11.35 -23.69
CA HIS A 80 -12.86 -9.90 -23.50
C HIS A 80 -11.42 -9.70 -23.05
N ILE A 81 -10.68 -8.90 -23.81
CA ILE A 81 -9.23 -8.72 -23.67
C ILE A 81 -8.95 -7.25 -23.34
N GLY A 82 -8.40 -6.98 -22.17
CA GLY A 82 -7.88 -5.68 -21.79
C GLY A 82 -6.52 -5.43 -22.44
N ILE A 83 -6.33 -4.27 -23.06
CA ILE A 83 -5.08 -3.90 -23.73
C ILE A 83 -4.10 -3.34 -22.70
N LEU A 84 -2.91 -3.93 -22.61
CA LEU A 84 -1.83 -3.51 -21.70
C LEU A 84 -0.91 -2.47 -22.36
N GLY A 85 -0.75 -2.52 -23.68
CA GLY A 85 0.05 -1.58 -24.46
C GLY A 85 0.85 -2.24 -25.58
N PHE A 86 1.60 -1.42 -26.33
CA PHE A 86 2.52 -1.92 -27.34
C PHE A 86 3.65 -2.73 -26.72
N LEU A 87 3.96 -3.86 -27.33
CA LEU A 87 4.93 -4.83 -26.86
C LEU A 87 6.33 -4.22 -26.70
N GLU A 88 6.78 -3.40 -27.67
CA GLU A 88 8.04 -2.68 -27.62
C GLU A 88 8.14 -1.69 -26.45
N ASN A 89 7.04 -1.00 -26.15
CA ASN A 89 7.00 -0.03 -25.06
C ASN A 89 6.97 -0.73 -23.70
N LEU A 90 6.23 -1.83 -23.60
CA LEU A 90 6.18 -2.65 -22.39
C LEU A 90 7.56 -3.22 -22.02
N ARG A 91 8.39 -3.66 -23.01
CA ARG A 91 9.79 -4.07 -22.83
C ARG A 91 10.65 -2.95 -22.22
N LYS A 92 10.33 -1.69 -22.53
CA LYS A 92 10.98 -0.50 -21.96
C LYS A 92 10.39 -0.07 -20.61
N GLY A 93 9.38 -0.79 -20.12
CA GLY A 93 8.67 -0.48 -18.88
C GLY A 93 7.70 0.70 -18.99
N GLN A 94 7.18 0.96 -20.19
CA GLN A 94 6.19 1.99 -20.51
C GLN A 94 4.90 1.35 -21.03
N SER A 95 3.78 1.64 -20.42
CA SER A 95 2.46 1.22 -20.90
C SER A 95 1.88 2.29 -21.80
N ILE A 96 2.08 2.14 -23.11
CA ILE A 96 1.52 3.01 -24.14
C ILE A 96 0.46 2.21 -24.88
N ILE A 97 -0.79 2.62 -24.75
CA ILE A 97 -1.93 2.02 -25.47
C ILE A 97 -2.06 2.62 -26.88
N PRO A 98 -2.63 1.90 -27.85
CA PRO A 98 -2.88 2.44 -29.18
C PRO A 98 -3.86 3.61 -29.14
N ALA A 99 -3.63 4.62 -29.95
CA ALA A 99 -4.56 5.74 -30.09
C ALA A 99 -5.81 5.34 -30.90
N ILE A 100 -5.63 4.44 -31.87
CA ILE A 100 -6.70 3.89 -32.70
C ILE A 100 -6.99 2.46 -32.21
N PRO A 101 -8.27 2.10 -32.00
CA PRO A 101 -8.61 0.74 -31.56
C PRO A 101 -8.29 -0.28 -32.67
N PRO A 102 -7.91 -1.53 -32.29
CA PRO A 102 -7.80 -2.61 -33.26
C PRO A 102 -9.12 -2.80 -34.01
N ILE A 103 -9.05 -2.91 -35.32
CA ILE A 103 -10.26 -3.06 -36.16
C ILE A 103 -10.85 -4.49 -36.05
N PRO A 104 -12.16 -4.68 -36.13
CA PRO A 104 -12.77 -6.00 -36.26
C PRO A 104 -12.16 -6.78 -37.44
N GLY A 105 -11.89 -8.07 -37.21
CA GLY A 105 -11.16 -8.93 -38.15
C GLY A 105 -9.64 -9.01 -37.87
N THR A 106 -9.09 -8.16 -37.00
CA THR A 106 -7.69 -8.27 -36.58
C THR A 106 -7.41 -9.61 -35.93
N GLU A 107 -6.36 -10.30 -36.36
CA GLU A 107 -5.93 -11.58 -35.84
C GLU A 107 -5.36 -11.45 -34.43
N ILE A 108 -5.70 -12.40 -33.59
CA ILE A 108 -5.10 -12.56 -32.27
C ILE A 108 -4.29 -13.85 -32.22
N THR A 109 -3.14 -13.79 -31.57
CA THR A 109 -2.20 -14.90 -31.44
C THR A 109 -1.69 -15.06 -30.01
N GLN A 110 -1.03 -16.16 -29.72
CA GLN A 110 -0.36 -16.36 -28.44
C GLN A 110 1.00 -15.66 -28.45
N PRO A 111 1.34 -14.83 -27.44
CA PRO A 111 2.67 -14.27 -27.30
C PRO A 111 3.67 -15.39 -27.03
N THR A 112 4.90 -15.20 -27.47
CA THR A 112 5.99 -16.16 -27.21
C THR A 112 6.42 -16.06 -25.73
N ASN A 113 7.03 -17.12 -25.20
CA ASN A 113 7.64 -17.05 -23.86
C ASN A 113 8.68 -15.93 -23.77
N HIS A 114 9.41 -15.70 -24.84
CA HIS A 114 10.42 -14.63 -24.92
C HIS A 114 9.79 -13.25 -24.76
N ASP A 115 8.66 -12.98 -25.44
CA ASP A 115 7.93 -11.72 -25.30
C ASP A 115 7.54 -11.45 -23.82
N LEU A 116 7.03 -12.50 -23.16
CA LEU A 116 6.60 -12.39 -21.76
C LEU A 116 7.79 -12.27 -20.79
N GLU A 117 8.90 -12.99 -21.04
CA GLU A 117 10.11 -12.90 -20.23
C GLU A 117 10.72 -11.51 -20.27
N GLU A 118 10.79 -10.90 -21.45
CA GLU A 118 11.33 -9.54 -21.58
C GLU A 118 10.54 -8.49 -20.81
N ILE A 119 9.22 -8.65 -20.71
CA ILE A 119 8.32 -7.72 -20.03
C ILE A 119 8.26 -8.00 -18.52
N PHE A 120 8.04 -9.27 -18.13
CA PHE A 120 7.71 -9.61 -16.74
C PHE A 120 8.90 -10.13 -15.94
N SER A 121 9.98 -10.56 -16.59
CA SER A 121 11.17 -11.12 -15.98
C SER A 121 12.49 -10.49 -16.48
N PRO A 122 12.59 -9.15 -16.59
CA PRO A 122 13.79 -8.54 -17.12
C PRO A 122 15.02 -8.92 -16.29
N LYS A 123 16.13 -9.19 -17.00
CA LYS A 123 17.43 -9.54 -16.40
C LYS A 123 18.22 -8.27 -16.09
N LYS A 124 17.70 -7.43 -15.19
CA LYS A 124 18.32 -6.16 -14.80
C LYS A 124 18.48 -6.14 -13.29
N GLU A 125 19.50 -5.42 -12.83
CA GLU A 125 19.70 -5.16 -11.41
C GLU A 125 18.50 -4.40 -10.81
N GLY A 126 18.20 -4.63 -9.53
CA GLY A 126 17.06 -4.02 -8.85
C GLY A 126 15.70 -4.66 -9.15
N TRP A 127 15.65 -5.74 -9.96
CA TRP A 127 14.40 -6.47 -10.19
C TRP A 127 14.30 -7.71 -9.31
N LEU A 128 13.27 -7.78 -8.49
CA LEU A 128 13.04 -8.86 -7.53
C LEU A 128 11.90 -9.77 -7.99
N LYS A 129 12.13 -11.09 -7.91
CA LYS A 129 11.09 -12.09 -8.17
C LYS A 129 10.06 -12.09 -7.03
N ILE A 130 8.79 -11.92 -7.38
CA ILE A 130 7.65 -12.00 -6.46
C ILE A 130 6.77 -13.24 -6.70
N GLY A 131 6.98 -13.96 -7.79
CA GLY A 131 6.20 -15.14 -8.13
C GLY A 131 6.41 -15.55 -9.58
N ASN A 132 5.41 -16.21 -10.15
CA ASN A 132 5.37 -16.62 -11.55
C ASN A 132 4.04 -16.17 -12.16
N LEU A 133 3.98 -16.02 -13.48
CA LEU A 133 2.73 -15.69 -14.16
C LEU A 133 1.67 -16.80 -13.94
N LEU A 134 0.44 -16.39 -13.66
CA LEU A 134 -0.64 -17.30 -13.30
C LEU A 134 -0.87 -18.39 -14.34
N ARG A 135 -0.88 -18.04 -15.62
CA ARG A 135 -1.15 -18.94 -16.75
C ARG A 135 0.11 -19.45 -17.46
N ASN A 136 1.28 -18.97 -17.05
CA ASN A 136 2.55 -19.47 -17.55
C ASN A 136 3.60 -19.54 -16.41
N LYS A 137 3.53 -20.61 -15.65
CA LYS A 137 4.39 -20.83 -14.47
C LYS A 137 5.89 -20.90 -14.79
N LYS A 138 6.29 -20.98 -16.06
CA LYS A 138 7.70 -20.95 -16.47
C LYS A 138 8.26 -19.53 -16.44
N ILE A 139 7.40 -18.51 -16.55
CA ILE A 139 7.82 -17.11 -16.57
C ILE A 139 7.77 -16.54 -15.16
N GLU A 140 8.88 -16.03 -14.69
CA GLU A 140 8.96 -15.31 -13.41
C GLU A 140 8.29 -13.95 -13.52
N ALA A 141 7.52 -13.59 -12.50
CA ALA A 141 7.02 -12.23 -12.32
C ALA A 141 7.95 -11.45 -11.38
N LYS A 142 8.53 -10.38 -11.89
CA LYS A 142 9.45 -9.51 -11.15
C LYS A 142 8.94 -8.10 -11.03
N ILE A 143 9.31 -7.43 -9.95
CA ILE A 143 9.03 -6.02 -9.70
C ILE A 143 10.34 -5.25 -9.56
N ASN A 144 10.34 -4.00 -9.96
CA ASN A 144 11.50 -3.12 -9.83
C ASN A 144 11.53 -2.47 -8.45
N LEU A 145 12.52 -2.83 -7.62
CA LEU A 145 12.65 -2.33 -6.26
C LEU A 145 12.88 -0.82 -6.22
N ASP A 146 13.72 -0.27 -7.11
CA ASP A 146 14.02 1.16 -7.14
C ASP A 146 12.76 1.99 -7.41
N LYS A 147 11.87 1.50 -8.29
CA LYS A 147 10.58 2.16 -8.55
C LYS A 147 9.64 2.12 -7.35
N ILE A 148 9.67 1.03 -6.57
CA ILE A 148 8.85 0.90 -5.36
C ILE A 148 9.37 1.86 -4.28
N VAL A 149 10.68 1.86 -4.05
CA VAL A 149 11.31 2.69 -3.01
C VAL A 149 11.27 4.18 -3.35
N SER A 150 11.40 4.54 -4.64
CA SER A 150 11.36 5.95 -5.07
C SER A 150 9.97 6.53 -5.24
N ARG A 151 8.93 5.67 -5.22
CA ARG A 151 7.52 6.05 -5.41
C ARG A 151 6.66 5.31 -4.38
N HIS A 152 5.38 5.14 -4.67
CA HIS A 152 4.44 4.43 -3.81
C HIS A 152 3.97 3.14 -4.49
N LEU A 153 3.80 2.09 -3.68
CA LEU A 153 3.16 0.84 -4.08
C LEU A 153 1.89 0.65 -3.24
N GLY A 154 0.74 0.62 -3.88
CA GLY A 154 -0.52 0.24 -3.24
C GLY A 154 -0.80 -1.25 -3.44
N ILE A 155 -1.05 -1.99 -2.35
CA ILE A 155 -1.47 -3.40 -2.40
C ILE A 155 -2.91 -3.47 -1.87
N LEU A 156 -3.85 -3.66 -2.78
CA LEU A 156 -5.27 -3.75 -2.48
C LEU A 156 -5.71 -5.20 -2.61
N ALA A 157 -6.27 -5.75 -1.56
CA ALA A 157 -6.79 -7.12 -1.54
C ALA A 157 -7.87 -7.26 -0.46
N MET A 158 -8.86 -8.11 -0.72
CA MET A 158 -9.81 -8.54 0.30
C MET A 158 -9.09 -9.38 1.37
N THR A 159 -9.67 -9.45 2.56
CA THR A 159 -9.16 -10.28 3.65
C THR A 159 -8.97 -11.74 3.19
N GLY A 160 -7.84 -12.34 3.55
CA GLY A 160 -7.49 -13.70 3.16
C GLY A 160 -6.88 -13.88 1.76
N MET A 161 -6.81 -12.82 0.94
CA MET A 161 -6.27 -12.89 -0.43
C MET A 161 -4.74 -12.78 -0.51
N GLY A 162 -4.05 -12.81 0.62
CA GLY A 162 -2.58 -12.88 0.67
C GLY A 162 -1.85 -11.53 0.65
N LYS A 163 -2.51 -10.41 1.01
CA LYS A 163 -1.88 -9.09 1.13
C LYS A 163 -0.63 -9.14 2.02
N SER A 164 -0.76 -9.64 3.25
CA SER A 164 0.34 -9.71 4.22
C SER A 164 1.45 -10.65 3.75
N ASN A 165 1.11 -11.74 3.05
CA ASN A 165 2.10 -12.63 2.43
C ASN A 165 2.92 -11.93 1.34
N LEU A 166 2.30 -11.10 0.50
CA LEU A 166 3.01 -10.33 -0.53
C LEU A 166 3.93 -9.30 0.09
N VAL A 167 3.47 -8.56 1.11
CA VAL A 167 4.30 -7.61 1.87
C VAL A 167 5.49 -8.33 2.50
N SER A 168 5.27 -9.48 3.15
CA SER A 168 6.33 -10.31 3.74
C SER A 168 7.35 -10.76 2.69
N LEU A 169 6.90 -11.18 1.50
CA LEU A 169 7.78 -11.57 0.41
C LEU A 169 8.65 -10.39 -0.09
N ILE A 170 8.05 -9.22 -0.26
CA ILE A 170 8.77 -8.00 -0.66
C ILE A 170 9.80 -7.63 0.41
N THR A 171 9.39 -7.64 1.68
CA THR A 171 10.25 -7.34 2.84
C THR A 171 11.44 -8.30 2.89
N LYS A 172 11.20 -9.61 2.72
CA LYS A 172 12.27 -10.61 2.66
C LYS A 172 13.26 -10.31 1.54
N LYS A 173 12.77 -9.91 0.37
CA LYS A 173 13.62 -9.56 -0.77
C LYS A 173 14.44 -8.28 -0.53
N ILE A 174 13.87 -7.29 0.14
CA ILE A 174 14.61 -6.09 0.58
C ILE A 174 15.69 -6.46 1.59
N SER A 175 15.40 -7.36 2.53
CA SER A 175 16.36 -7.85 3.51
C SER A 175 17.55 -8.60 2.86
N GLU A 176 17.32 -9.36 1.77
CA GLU A 176 18.38 -10.04 1.01
C GLU A 176 19.42 -9.05 0.45
N VAL A 177 19.03 -7.82 0.14
CA VAL A 177 19.93 -6.74 -0.31
C VAL A 177 20.36 -5.80 0.83
N LYS A 178 20.17 -6.21 2.09
CA LYS A 178 20.50 -5.45 3.31
C LYS A 178 19.77 -4.10 3.39
N GLY A 179 18.57 -4.01 2.80
CA GLY A 179 17.71 -2.84 2.93
C GLY A 179 17.06 -2.79 4.32
N THR A 180 16.82 -1.57 4.82
CA THR A 180 16.07 -1.35 6.06
C THR A 180 14.60 -1.19 5.73
N VAL A 181 13.75 -1.94 6.42
CA VAL A 181 12.29 -1.87 6.28
C VAL A 181 11.69 -1.43 7.61
N ILE A 182 10.69 -0.58 7.56
CA ILE A 182 9.87 -0.19 8.72
C ILE A 182 8.42 -0.54 8.38
N ILE A 183 7.80 -1.34 9.24
CA ILE A 183 6.40 -1.76 9.12
C ILE A 183 5.64 -1.22 10.34
N PHE A 184 4.61 -0.43 10.11
CA PHE A 184 3.63 -0.11 11.13
C PHE A 184 2.56 -1.20 11.12
N ASP A 185 2.56 -2.04 12.15
CA ASP A 185 1.70 -3.23 12.22
C ASP A 185 0.46 -2.95 13.06
N TYR A 186 -0.64 -2.60 12.38
CA TYR A 186 -1.91 -2.27 13.04
C TYR A 186 -2.70 -3.51 13.49
N HIS A 187 -2.51 -4.65 12.82
CA HIS A 187 -3.26 -5.88 13.10
C HIS A 187 -2.43 -6.97 13.76
N ASN A 188 -1.17 -6.68 14.09
CA ASN A 188 -0.21 -7.66 14.59
C ASN A 188 -0.01 -8.86 13.65
N ASP A 189 -0.08 -8.60 12.34
CA ASP A 189 0.04 -9.62 11.30
C ASP A 189 1.49 -10.04 11.03
N TYR A 190 2.46 -9.13 11.26
CA TYR A 190 3.83 -9.29 10.78
C TYR A 190 4.80 -9.87 11.81
N THR A 191 4.48 -9.82 13.09
CA THR A 191 5.32 -10.39 14.18
C THR A 191 5.43 -11.89 14.10
N THR A 192 4.42 -12.58 13.54
CA THR A 192 4.37 -14.04 13.40
C THR A 192 4.88 -14.56 12.05
N LEU A 193 5.15 -13.66 11.09
CA LEU A 193 5.62 -14.03 9.77
C LEU A 193 7.11 -14.38 9.77
N ASN A 194 7.49 -15.36 8.95
CA ASN A 194 8.88 -15.77 8.77
C ASN A 194 9.66 -14.73 7.94
N ILE A 195 9.98 -13.60 8.56
CA ILE A 195 10.78 -12.52 7.98
C ILE A 195 12.17 -12.59 8.63
N PRO A 196 13.26 -12.50 7.87
CA PRO A 196 14.60 -12.51 8.44
C PRO A 196 14.93 -11.17 9.11
N ASN A 197 15.79 -11.20 10.13
CA ASN A 197 16.33 -10.03 10.84
C ASN A 197 15.22 -9.07 11.34
N VAL A 198 14.25 -9.63 12.04
CA VAL A 198 13.14 -8.84 12.62
C VAL A 198 13.60 -8.15 13.91
N ASN A 199 13.22 -6.88 14.05
CA ASN A 199 13.33 -6.08 15.24
C ASN A 199 11.93 -5.55 15.59
N VAL A 200 11.32 -6.05 16.64
CA VAL A 200 9.99 -5.62 17.08
C VAL A 200 10.17 -4.45 18.05
N ILE A 201 9.39 -3.40 17.86
CA ILE A 201 9.42 -2.17 18.64
C ILE A 201 7.99 -1.88 19.08
N ASP A 202 7.77 -1.78 20.38
CA ASP A 202 6.49 -1.27 20.90
C ASP A 202 6.41 0.23 20.67
N ALA A 203 5.26 0.67 20.15
CA ALA A 203 5.06 2.05 19.75
C ALA A 203 4.83 2.96 20.97
N LYS A 204 5.87 3.19 21.75
CA LYS A 204 5.85 4.18 22.83
C LYS A 204 6.10 5.58 22.28
N ILE A 205 5.37 6.54 22.82
CA ILE A 205 5.46 7.96 22.45
C ILE A 205 6.04 8.72 23.64
N ASN A 206 7.19 9.34 23.44
CA ASN A 206 7.71 10.28 24.42
C ASN A 206 6.99 11.63 24.24
N PRO A 207 6.12 12.04 25.17
CA PRO A 207 5.38 13.29 25.05
C PRO A 207 6.30 14.53 25.01
N ARG A 208 7.50 14.46 25.59
CA ARG A 208 8.50 15.55 25.57
C ARG A 208 8.96 15.92 24.16
N LEU A 209 8.89 14.97 23.23
CA LEU A 209 9.33 15.14 21.83
C LEU A 209 8.20 15.62 20.90
N LEU A 210 6.97 15.69 21.40
CA LEU A 210 5.82 16.13 20.63
C LEU A 210 5.71 17.67 20.60
N GLU A 211 5.09 18.19 19.55
CA GLU A 211 4.57 19.56 19.56
C GLU A 211 3.23 19.60 20.31
N ALA A 212 2.84 20.79 20.80
CA ALA A 212 1.63 20.92 21.61
C ALA A 212 0.35 20.42 20.89
N ASP A 213 0.27 20.64 19.58
CA ASP A 213 -0.87 20.18 18.77
C ASP A 213 -0.89 18.66 18.65
N GLN A 214 0.26 18.02 18.44
CA GLN A 214 0.39 16.56 18.44
C GLN A 214 0.06 15.96 19.81
N PHE A 215 0.49 16.62 20.88
CA PHE A 215 0.19 16.17 22.22
C PHE A 215 -1.31 16.31 22.52
N SER A 216 -1.97 17.37 22.03
CA SER A 216 -3.42 17.54 22.08
C SER A 216 -4.17 16.40 21.39
N GLU A 217 -3.68 15.92 20.24
CA GLU A 217 -4.27 14.79 19.52
C GLU A 217 -4.12 13.48 20.30
N VAL A 218 -2.94 13.22 20.89
CA VAL A 218 -2.70 12.02 21.73
C VAL A 218 -3.60 12.03 22.95
N LEU A 219 -3.79 13.19 23.58
CA LEU A 219 -4.69 13.38 24.72
C LEU A 219 -6.17 13.32 24.32
N GLU A 220 -6.48 13.13 23.04
CA GLU A 220 -7.85 13.08 22.50
C GLU A 220 -8.67 14.36 22.75
N ILE A 221 -8.00 15.51 22.89
CA ILE A 221 -8.69 16.80 22.95
C ILE A 221 -9.38 17.05 21.62
N ARG A 222 -10.66 17.40 21.65
CA ARG A 222 -11.47 17.60 20.43
C ARG A 222 -10.90 18.74 19.58
N GLU A 223 -10.93 18.58 18.27
CA GLU A 223 -10.45 19.59 17.31
C GLU A 223 -11.12 20.95 17.43
N ASN A 224 -12.40 20.96 17.81
CA ASN A 224 -13.19 22.18 18.02
C ASN A 224 -13.12 22.75 19.44
N ALA A 225 -12.23 22.24 20.29
CA ALA A 225 -12.05 22.69 21.66
C ALA A 225 -10.90 23.73 21.76
N ASP A 226 -10.96 24.80 20.98
CA ASP A 226 -9.91 25.81 20.83
C ASP A 226 -9.36 26.32 22.16
N VAL A 227 -10.23 26.53 23.17
CA VAL A 227 -9.83 27.02 24.48
C VAL A 227 -9.01 25.97 25.24
N GLN A 228 -9.38 24.68 25.17
CA GLN A 228 -8.61 23.61 25.81
C GLN A 228 -7.25 23.44 25.14
N GLN A 229 -7.20 23.48 23.80
CA GLN A 229 -5.94 23.45 23.05
C GLN A 229 -5.05 24.65 23.40
N ARG A 230 -5.64 25.83 23.57
CA ARG A 230 -4.91 27.02 24.03
C ARG A 230 -4.34 26.84 25.44
N VAL A 231 -5.12 26.28 26.37
CA VAL A 231 -4.65 25.96 27.73
C VAL A 231 -3.46 25.01 27.65
N LEU A 232 -3.57 23.93 26.88
CA LEU A 232 -2.47 22.98 26.72
C LEU A 232 -1.22 23.66 26.13
N ARG A 233 -1.34 24.47 25.08
CA ARG A 233 -0.20 25.20 24.53
C ARG A 233 0.46 26.16 25.52
N MET A 234 -0.32 26.74 26.44
CA MET A 234 0.21 27.63 27.49
C MET A 234 0.95 26.84 28.59
N SER A 235 0.50 25.65 28.92
CA SER A 235 1.07 24.81 29.98
C SER A 235 2.18 23.89 29.48
N PHE A 236 2.13 23.46 28.24
CA PHE A 236 3.11 22.52 27.65
C PHE A 236 4.36 23.28 27.14
N THR A 237 5.10 23.84 28.09
CA THR A 237 6.28 24.67 27.85
C THR A 237 7.55 23.85 27.70
N GLN A 238 8.65 24.50 27.29
CA GLN A 238 9.97 23.87 27.26
C GLN A 238 10.42 23.42 28.66
N GLU A 239 10.08 24.16 29.70
CA GLU A 239 10.39 23.79 31.09
C GLU A 239 9.71 22.49 31.49
N VAL A 240 8.46 22.27 31.05
CA VAL A 240 7.76 20.99 31.27
C VAL A 240 8.45 19.86 30.52
N LYS A 241 8.84 20.09 29.27
CA LYS A 241 9.54 19.09 28.46
C LYS A 241 10.89 18.66 29.05
N GLU A 242 11.56 19.55 29.77
CA GLU A 242 12.87 19.31 30.37
C GLU A 242 12.81 18.90 31.86
N ALA A 243 11.63 18.95 32.48
CA ALA A 243 11.46 18.62 33.89
C ALA A 243 11.75 17.13 34.15
N GLY A 244 12.42 16.82 35.27
CA GLY A 244 12.65 15.45 35.68
C GLY A 244 11.36 14.64 35.87
N GLU A 245 10.35 15.28 36.49
CA GLU A 245 9.01 14.69 36.67
C GLU A 245 8.01 15.38 35.71
N PHE A 246 7.93 14.88 34.49
CA PHE A 246 7.17 15.47 33.41
C PHE A 246 5.71 15.73 33.76
N TRP A 247 4.99 14.69 34.25
CA TRP A 247 3.56 14.78 34.54
C TRP A 247 3.27 15.75 35.68
N ASN A 248 4.02 15.69 36.77
CA ASN A 248 3.85 16.57 37.92
C ASN A 248 4.08 18.05 37.54
N LYS A 249 5.09 18.30 36.67
CA LYS A 249 5.35 19.66 36.21
C LYS A 249 4.26 20.15 35.26
N LEU A 250 3.74 19.31 34.38
CA LEU A 250 2.64 19.66 33.47
C LEU A 250 1.37 19.98 34.28
N GLU A 251 1.00 19.16 35.24
CA GLU A 251 -0.14 19.40 36.14
C GLU A 251 0.01 20.72 36.89
N TYR A 252 1.19 20.97 37.44
CA TYR A 252 1.48 22.23 38.11
C TYR A 252 1.27 23.44 37.18
N GLU A 253 1.74 23.41 35.95
CA GLU A 253 1.56 24.51 35.01
C GLU A 253 0.08 24.72 34.63
N VAL A 254 -0.71 23.64 34.54
CA VAL A 254 -2.19 23.75 34.33
C VAL A 254 -2.85 24.33 35.57
N ASP A 255 -2.45 23.89 36.77
CA ASP A 255 -3.00 24.38 38.05
C ASP A 255 -2.77 25.87 38.25
N LEU A 256 -1.64 26.41 37.82
CA LEU A 256 -1.40 27.85 37.79
C LEU A 256 -2.43 28.60 36.96
N LEU A 257 -2.91 28.04 35.87
CA LEU A 257 -3.97 28.64 35.04
C LEU A 257 -5.35 28.51 35.70
N VAL A 258 -5.61 27.38 36.39
CA VAL A 258 -6.84 27.15 37.17
C VAL A 258 -6.95 28.18 38.29
N ASN A 259 -5.88 28.43 39.06
CA ASN A 259 -5.85 29.26 40.24
C ASN A 259 -5.49 30.72 39.97
N SER A 260 -5.30 31.12 38.72
CA SER A 260 -4.93 32.48 38.37
C SER A 260 -5.99 33.51 38.72
N GLU A 261 -5.59 34.62 39.39
CA GLU A 261 -6.43 35.76 39.69
C GLU A 261 -6.56 36.77 38.53
N ASP A 262 -5.79 36.57 37.47
CA ASP A 262 -5.84 37.45 36.28
C ASP A 262 -7.23 37.38 35.63
N LYS A 263 -7.84 38.58 35.49
CA LYS A 263 -9.17 38.70 34.85
C LYS A 263 -9.20 38.14 33.42
N LYS A 264 -8.10 38.21 32.69
CA LYS A 264 -7.97 37.69 31.32
C LYS A 264 -7.95 36.17 31.28
N LEU A 265 -7.51 35.51 32.35
CA LEU A 265 -7.44 34.05 32.46
C LEU A 265 -8.73 33.47 33.11
N LYS A 266 -9.60 34.29 33.69
CA LYS A 266 -10.89 33.80 34.24
C LYS A 266 -11.76 33.11 33.20
N GLU A 267 -11.70 33.57 31.94
CA GLU A 267 -12.50 32.99 30.86
C GLU A 267 -12.05 31.55 30.48
N ILE A 268 -10.78 31.23 30.72
CA ILE A 268 -10.23 29.91 30.37
C ILE A 268 -10.23 28.93 31.56
N ARG A 269 -10.55 29.37 32.76
CA ARG A 269 -10.49 28.57 34.00
C ARG A 269 -11.27 27.24 33.90
N THR A 270 -12.50 27.29 33.40
CA THR A 270 -13.33 26.08 33.22
C THR A 270 -12.67 25.09 32.23
N SER A 271 -12.02 25.62 31.19
CA SER A 271 -11.31 24.80 30.22
C SER A 271 -10.00 24.26 30.81
N ALA A 272 -9.35 25.00 31.70
CA ALA A 272 -8.16 24.52 32.39
C ALA A 272 -8.47 23.35 33.33
N TYR A 273 -9.57 23.38 34.09
CA TYR A 273 -10.06 22.23 34.86
C TYR A 273 -10.26 21.01 33.97
N ARG A 274 -10.89 21.19 32.80
CA ARG A 274 -11.13 20.07 31.88
C ARG A 274 -9.83 19.51 31.32
N VAL A 275 -8.83 20.36 31.05
CA VAL A 275 -7.51 19.90 30.58
C VAL A 275 -6.78 19.15 31.70
N GLN A 276 -6.92 19.57 32.95
CA GLN A 276 -6.39 18.86 34.12
C GLN A 276 -7.01 17.45 34.20
N ASP A 277 -8.34 17.34 34.15
CA ASP A 277 -9.05 16.04 34.14
C ASP A 277 -8.57 15.13 32.99
N ILE A 278 -8.38 15.72 31.78
CA ILE A 278 -7.89 14.98 30.61
C ILE A 278 -6.46 14.47 30.82
N ILE A 279 -5.58 15.26 31.42
CA ILE A 279 -4.19 14.86 31.71
C ILE A 279 -4.16 13.73 32.75
N GLU A 280 -4.91 13.85 33.83
CA GLU A 280 -5.01 12.79 34.84
C GLU A 280 -5.61 11.49 34.28
N ASP A 281 -6.61 11.60 33.43
CA ASP A 281 -7.20 10.43 32.75
C ASP A 281 -6.23 9.81 31.73
N ALA A 282 -5.50 10.64 31.02
CA ALA A 282 -4.51 10.18 30.03
C ALA A 282 -3.36 9.41 30.69
N GLN A 283 -2.87 9.85 31.86
CA GLN A 283 -1.85 9.14 32.60
C GLN A 283 -2.30 7.71 32.97
N ARG A 284 -3.56 7.52 33.29
CA ARG A 284 -4.13 6.20 33.64
C ARG A 284 -4.43 5.34 32.41
N ARG A 285 -4.96 5.96 31.34
CA ARG A 285 -5.40 5.23 30.14
C ARG A 285 -4.28 4.92 29.17
N PHE A 286 -3.23 5.71 29.21
CA PHE A 286 -2.14 5.66 28.23
C PHE A 286 -0.77 5.38 28.85
N ASP A 287 -0.75 4.80 30.07
CA ASP A 287 0.48 4.45 30.78
C ASP A 287 1.43 3.56 29.94
N ASP A 288 0.84 2.62 29.19
CA ASP A 288 1.58 1.74 28.29
C ASP A 288 2.15 2.43 27.04
N ILE A 289 1.61 3.61 26.67
CA ILE A 289 1.88 4.28 25.40
C ILE A 289 2.67 5.57 25.58
N LEU A 290 2.28 6.40 26.57
CA LEU A 290 2.91 7.68 26.88
C LEU A 290 3.99 7.51 27.95
N ASP A 291 5.23 7.38 27.50
CA ASP A 291 6.37 7.21 28.38
C ASP A 291 7.35 8.38 28.22
N PRO A 292 7.37 9.34 29.17
CA PRO A 292 8.29 10.50 29.11
C PRO A 292 9.77 10.12 29.17
N GLU A 293 10.08 8.90 29.60
CA GLU A 293 11.46 8.42 29.76
C GLU A 293 11.94 7.58 28.57
N VAL A 294 11.06 7.23 27.64
CA VAL A 294 11.47 6.49 26.43
C VAL A 294 12.35 7.38 25.54
N GLY A 295 13.40 6.80 24.99
CA GLY A 295 14.34 7.49 24.11
C GLY A 295 13.72 7.92 22.77
N ASN A 296 14.57 8.49 21.92
CA ASN A 296 14.13 8.81 20.55
C ASN A 296 13.77 7.50 19.83
N PRO A 297 12.58 7.39 19.20
CA PRO A 297 12.19 6.18 18.44
C PRO A 297 13.22 5.75 17.39
N MET A 298 13.99 6.69 16.86
CA MET A 298 15.03 6.39 15.86
C MET A 298 16.20 5.57 16.41
N ASP A 299 16.46 5.63 17.72
CA ASP A 299 17.52 4.87 18.38
C ASP A 299 17.20 3.36 18.44
N TYR A 300 15.92 3.01 18.31
CA TYR A 300 15.45 1.62 18.27
C TYR A 300 15.41 1.04 16.86
N ILE A 301 15.50 1.86 15.81
CA ILE A 301 15.51 1.40 14.42
C ILE A 301 16.89 0.82 14.08
N LYS A 302 16.91 -0.45 13.67
CA LYS A 302 18.15 -1.14 13.26
C LYS A 302 18.29 -1.12 11.74
N GLU A 303 19.44 -0.64 11.26
CA GLU A 303 19.78 -0.66 9.85
C GLU A 303 19.95 -2.11 9.33
N GLY A 304 19.55 -2.37 8.09
CA GLY A 304 19.60 -3.69 7.47
C GLY A 304 18.62 -4.72 8.05
N CYS A 305 17.72 -4.28 8.92
CA CYS A 305 16.71 -5.12 9.58
C CYS A 305 15.30 -4.75 9.12
N THR A 306 14.36 -5.64 9.36
CA THR A 306 12.94 -5.37 9.30
C THR A 306 12.48 -4.92 10.68
N ASN A 307 12.21 -3.61 10.82
CA ASN A 307 11.71 -3.02 12.05
C ASN A 307 10.19 -3.03 12.02
N ILE A 308 9.57 -3.76 12.93
CA ILE A 308 8.11 -3.84 13.07
C ILE A 308 7.72 -2.97 14.27
N ILE A 309 7.04 -1.88 13.99
CA ILE A 309 6.49 -1.00 15.02
C ILE A 309 5.07 -1.49 15.30
N ASN A 310 4.88 -2.11 16.44
CA ASN A 310 3.59 -2.62 16.89
C ASN A 310 2.70 -1.46 17.35
N ILE A 311 1.63 -1.21 16.61
CA ILE A 311 0.61 -0.20 16.90
C ILE A 311 -0.78 -0.81 17.08
N SER A 312 -0.86 -2.13 17.26
CA SER A 312 -2.14 -2.86 17.31
C SER A 312 -2.95 -2.58 18.57
N GLU A 313 -2.31 -2.15 19.65
CA GLU A 313 -2.96 -1.83 20.93
C GLU A 313 -3.38 -0.35 21.02
N LEU A 314 -2.97 0.47 20.03
CA LEU A 314 -3.30 1.89 19.99
C LEU A 314 -4.71 2.14 19.44
N SER A 315 -5.39 3.16 19.95
CA SER A 315 -6.57 3.70 19.27
C SER A 315 -6.20 4.26 17.89
N GLU A 316 -7.16 4.41 17.00
CA GLU A 316 -6.91 4.95 15.65
C GLU A 316 -6.19 6.31 15.68
N LYS A 317 -6.60 7.20 16.58
CA LYS A 317 -5.96 8.52 16.74
C LYS A 317 -4.53 8.41 17.23
N GLN A 318 -4.28 7.60 18.24
CA GLN A 318 -2.94 7.36 18.77
C GLN A 318 -2.03 6.72 17.73
N ALA A 319 -2.53 5.73 16.99
CA ALA A 319 -1.79 5.09 15.91
C ALA A 319 -1.39 6.12 14.82
N ASN A 320 -2.31 7.02 14.44
CA ASN A 320 -2.02 8.08 13.46
C ASN A 320 -0.96 9.05 13.97
N VAL A 321 -1.02 9.47 15.24
CA VAL A 321 -0.01 10.35 15.84
C VAL A 321 1.34 9.62 15.92
N ALA A 322 1.36 8.37 16.39
CA ALA A 322 2.57 7.57 16.46
C ALA A 322 3.23 7.43 15.08
N MET A 323 2.47 7.02 14.06
CA MET A 323 2.96 6.92 12.68
C MET A 323 3.50 8.26 12.18
N GLY A 324 2.74 9.34 12.36
CA GLY A 324 3.15 10.70 11.97
C GLY A 324 4.45 11.12 12.65
N PHE A 325 4.58 10.86 13.95
CA PHE A 325 5.75 11.16 14.73
C PHE A 325 6.99 10.39 14.23
N TYR A 326 6.89 9.07 14.07
CA TYR A 326 7.98 8.24 13.54
C TYR A 326 8.41 8.70 12.14
N LEU A 327 7.44 8.98 11.25
CA LEU A 327 7.73 9.45 9.89
C LEU A 327 8.41 10.83 9.88
N GLN A 328 8.00 11.74 10.77
CA GLN A 328 8.64 13.06 10.90
C GLN A 328 10.08 12.93 11.40
N GLN A 329 10.34 12.09 12.40
CA GLN A 329 11.70 11.84 12.88
C GLN A 329 12.59 11.23 11.80
N LEU A 330 12.09 10.23 11.06
CA LEU A 330 12.79 9.65 9.91
C LEU A 330 13.17 10.71 8.86
N LEU A 331 12.22 11.58 8.52
CA LEU A 331 12.47 12.67 7.56
C LEU A 331 13.52 13.67 8.08
N LYS A 332 13.46 14.00 9.37
CA LYS A 332 14.43 14.91 10.02
C LYS A 332 15.84 14.31 9.96
N ASP A 333 15.98 13.04 10.31
CA ASP A 333 17.27 12.35 10.29
C ASP A 333 17.84 12.23 8.87
N ARG A 334 17.00 11.93 7.89
CA ARG A 334 17.42 11.89 6.46
C ARG A 334 17.87 13.26 5.97
N LYS A 335 17.15 14.33 6.31
CA LYS A 335 17.55 15.71 5.97
C LYS A 335 18.90 16.06 6.60
N ASN A 336 19.09 15.76 7.89
CA ASN A 336 20.34 16.01 8.61
C ASN A 336 21.52 15.24 8.01
N ALA A 337 21.32 13.95 7.68
CA ALA A 337 22.33 13.13 7.03
C ALA A 337 22.72 13.66 5.64
N THR A 338 21.77 14.18 4.88
CA THR A 338 22.02 14.80 3.56
C THR A 338 22.80 16.10 3.68
N ILE A 339 22.43 16.95 4.64
CA ILE A 339 23.15 18.21 4.92
C ILE A 339 24.58 17.92 5.37
N ALA A 340 24.79 16.94 6.25
CA ALA A 340 26.12 16.52 6.71
C ALA A 340 27.01 16.01 5.57
N LYS A 341 26.46 15.24 4.62
CA LYS A 341 27.19 14.80 3.41
C LYS A 341 27.58 15.98 2.51
N HIS A 342 26.67 16.94 2.29
CA HIS A 342 26.97 18.12 1.46
C HIS A 342 27.92 19.11 2.15
N GLY A 343 27.87 19.23 3.48
CA GLY A 343 28.79 20.03 4.27
C GLY A 343 30.23 19.49 4.26
N LYS A 344 30.41 18.17 4.26
CA LYS A 344 31.74 17.52 4.11
C LYS A 344 32.32 17.71 2.71
N SER A 345 31.48 17.67 1.66
CA SER A 345 31.91 17.91 0.26
C SER A 345 32.36 19.35 0.00
N LYS A 346 31.83 20.35 0.75
CA LYS A 346 32.27 21.75 0.64
C LYS A 346 33.55 22.09 1.42
N LYS A 347 33.94 21.23 2.38
CA LYS A 347 35.23 21.42 3.13
C LYS A 347 36.41 20.68 2.48
N GLN A 348 36.20 19.94 1.41
CA GLN A 348 37.26 19.25 0.64
C GLN A 348 37.50 19.86 -0.75
N LYS A 349 36.96 21.03 -1.01
CA LYS A 349 37.33 21.93 -2.13
C LYS A 349 37.86 23.23 -1.55
#